data_a81f558eec17ad3cdaf33cfc70c5fed9
#
_entry.id   a81f558eec17ad3cdaf33cfc70c5fed9
#
_cell.length_a   1.000
_cell.length_b   1.000
_cell.length_c   1.000
_cell.angle_alpha   90.00
_cell.angle_beta   90.00
_cell.angle_gamma   90.00
#
_symmetry.space_group_name_H-M   'P 1'
#
loop_
_entity.id
_entity.type
_entity.pdbx_description
1 polymer ?
#
loop_
_entity_poly.entity_id
_entity_poly.type
_entity_poly.pdbx_seq_one_letter_code
_entity_poly.pdbx_strand_id
1 'polypeptide(L)'
;CYPDMPVHCSTQMHIHNLKGVEFMKNQGVERVVLARETPIEIIQQACQIGVEIEVFTYGAICISYSGQCMMSASVKNRSANRGMCAQCCRLKYTRVDGSHFKEGDYILSPKDLNVIDQLPSLLDAGVSSLKIEGRMKRSEYVYLVIKTFREAIDVYYANKTYHVSSERLKQLEEMFYRGFSNGHLFHDDVTQRMSQYRPNHQGIAIGKVLAYRNGRVQVKLSDNLYQNDGLRIINEPHDTGLSAIKIYKNDLLVNHAKANDIVWITCPSDPAPKKGQILRKTTDTHLLDWIHAQMEEHPRLIPLRMKYRALTGQPFEVIVEDENGHVAKAQSDSIIEKAKNAAVTQDKIVRSLSKTGEYPYEIVDIHGEAEDIFLPVSIMNETRRRALQLLDEARSTYRINAGKQPYHLELCENTDVLSRIIYESSSVDFNNSDIHHMHHLDVIDEDNKEKNTYSDVLISSVCDLNNTLDHCIASPTMNLANSYALAYVLSQGASGVVFSSEMDNEQIKQALDAFTDRYGFVPKTYRLVYGKRTVMYIKDRFVNEDINAIRDLNDLI
;
A
#
# COMPACT_ATOMS: atom_id res chain seq x y z
N CYS A 1 -5.76 6.80 25.27
CA CYS A 1 -5.50 5.41 25.74
C CYS A 1 -4.03 5.03 25.59
N TYR A 2 -3.32 5.53 24.59
CA TYR A 2 -1.91 5.26 24.31
C TYR A 2 -1.20 6.57 23.94
N PRO A 3 -0.87 7.43 24.93
CA PRO A 3 -0.41 8.80 24.67
C PRO A 3 0.93 8.85 23.90
N ASP A 4 1.75 7.82 24.04
CA ASP A 4 3.09 7.78 23.43
C ASP A 4 3.10 7.08 22.05
N MET A 5 1.94 6.65 21.55
CA MET A 5 1.88 5.97 20.26
C MET A 5 1.79 7.00 19.13
N PRO A 6 2.75 7.00 18.17
CA PRO A 6 2.67 7.88 17.01
C PRO A 6 1.46 7.51 16.14
N VAL A 7 0.67 8.51 15.77
CA VAL A 7 -0.53 8.33 14.95
C VAL A 7 -0.29 8.89 13.56
N HIS A 8 -0.50 8.06 12.54
CA HIS A 8 -0.44 8.46 11.15
C HIS A 8 -1.85 8.52 10.54
N CYS A 9 -2.17 9.65 9.93
CA CYS A 9 -3.41 9.82 9.18
C CYS A 9 -3.35 9.04 7.88
N SER A 10 -4.24 8.06 7.71
CA SER A 10 -4.29 7.25 6.49
C SER A 10 -4.80 8.05 5.28
N THR A 11 -4.38 7.66 4.08
CA THR A 11 -4.94 8.16 2.81
C THR A 11 -6.48 7.98 2.72
N GLN A 12 -7.05 7.04 3.49
CA GLN A 12 -8.51 6.82 3.56
C GLN A 12 -9.26 7.98 4.22
N MET A 13 -8.57 8.87 4.92
CA MET A 13 -9.13 10.11 5.47
C MET A 13 -9.33 11.20 4.41
N HIS A 14 -8.90 10.94 3.16
CA HIS A 14 -9.09 11.85 2.03
C HIS A 14 -8.51 13.25 2.24
N ILE A 15 -7.34 13.35 2.87
CA ILE A 15 -6.66 14.63 3.07
C ILE A 15 -5.93 15.02 1.79
N HIS A 16 -6.41 16.04 1.10
CA HIS A 16 -5.93 16.47 -0.22
C HIS A 16 -5.65 17.97 -0.32
N ASN A 17 -5.95 18.73 0.74
CA ASN A 17 -5.80 20.18 0.79
C ASN A 17 -5.11 20.62 2.10
N LEU A 18 -4.68 21.88 2.15
CA LEU A 18 -3.93 22.42 3.29
C LEU A 18 -4.75 22.50 4.57
N LYS A 19 -6.05 22.83 4.48
CA LYS A 19 -6.95 22.87 5.64
C LYS A 19 -7.07 21.51 6.31
N GLY A 20 -7.15 20.43 5.52
CA GLY A 20 -7.14 19.06 6.05
C GLY A 20 -5.83 18.69 6.74
N VAL A 21 -4.70 19.11 6.20
CA VAL A 21 -3.37 18.89 6.80
C VAL A 21 -3.25 19.65 8.14
N GLU A 22 -3.63 20.93 8.17
CA GLU A 22 -3.66 21.75 9.39
C GLU A 22 -4.59 21.16 10.44
N PHE A 23 -5.78 20.71 10.03
CA PHE A 23 -6.73 20.05 10.93
C PHE A 23 -6.10 18.82 11.59
N MET A 24 -5.48 17.93 10.81
CA MET A 24 -4.83 16.72 11.32
C MET A 24 -3.65 17.04 12.24
N LYS A 25 -2.83 18.03 11.90
CA LYS A 25 -1.76 18.53 12.77
C LYS A 25 -2.31 18.97 14.12
N ASN A 26 -3.41 19.74 14.13
CA ASN A 26 -4.04 20.23 15.35
C ASN A 26 -4.66 19.09 16.20
N GLN A 27 -4.97 17.94 15.58
CA GLN A 27 -5.38 16.72 16.30
C GLN A 27 -4.19 15.94 16.89
N GLY A 28 -2.96 16.40 16.72
CA GLY A 28 -1.75 15.73 17.23
C GLY A 28 -1.29 14.55 16.41
N VAL A 29 -1.69 14.49 15.14
CA VAL A 29 -1.20 13.47 14.19
C VAL A 29 0.26 13.77 13.85
N GLU A 30 1.14 12.75 13.90
CA GLU A 30 2.56 12.89 13.61
C GLU A 30 2.84 12.92 12.10
N ARG A 31 2.08 12.13 11.32
CA ARG A 31 2.23 12.03 9.87
C ARG A 31 0.90 12.02 9.14
N VAL A 32 0.83 12.75 8.03
CA VAL A 32 -0.32 12.74 7.11
C VAL A 32 0.05 12.05 5.80
N VAL A 33 -0.64 10.93 5.49
CA VAL A 33 -0.57 10.29 4.18
C VAL A 33 -1.58 10.98 3.28
N LEU A 34 -1.10 11.82 2.36
CA LEU A 34 -1.96 12.58 1.47
C LEU A 34 -2.77 11.68 0.52
N ALA A 35 -3.90 12.17 0.10
CA ALA A 35 -4.69 11.55 -0.95
C ALA A 35 -3.86 11.48 -2.26
N ARG A 36 -4.08 10.43 -3.04
CA ARG A 36 -3.33 10.17 -4.30
C ARG A 36 -3.60 11.18 -5.39
N GLU A 37 -4.63 11.98 -5.21
CA GLU A 37 -5.09 13.03 -6.12
C GLU A 37 -4.43 14.38 -5.86
N THR A 38 -3.62 14.48 -4.80
CA THR A 38 -2.96 15.74 -4.39
C THR A 38 -1.83 16.09 -5.34
N PRO A 39 -1.84 17.26 -5.99
CA PRO A 39 -0.80 17.69 -6.90
C PRO A 39 0.44 18.21 -6.15
N ILE A 40 1.58 18.26 -6.85
CA ILE A 40 2.87 18.62 -6.27
C ILE A 40 2.88 20.01 -5.60
N GLU A 41 2.15 20.96 -6.13
CA GLU A 41 2.07 22.33 -5.61
C GLU A 41 1.43 22.37 -4.20
N ILE A 42 0.42 21.54 -3.97
CA ILE A 42 -0.21 21.39 -2.65
C ILE A 42 0.72 20.63 -1.70
N ILE A 43 1.42 19.59 -2.20
CA ILE A 43 2.39 18.84 -1.40
C ILE A 43 3.51 19.75 -0.90
N GLN A 44 4.07 20.61 -1.78
CA GLN A 44 5.11 21.57 -1.41
C GLN A 44 4.67 22.49 -0.27
N GLN A 45 3.44 23.00 -0.33
CA GLN A 45 2.88 23.83 0.72
C GLN A 45 2.57 23.04 1.99
N ALA A 46 2.04 21.81 1.87
CA ALA A 46 1.75 20.94 2.99
C ALA A 46 3.01 20.59 3.82
N CYS A 47 4.14 20.37 3.16
CA CYS A 47 5.42 20.12 3.84
C CYS A 47 5.90 21.30 4.71
N GLN A 48 5.40 22.52 4.48
CA GLN A 48 5.73 23.70 5.27
C GLN A 48 4.86 23.87 6.53
N ILE A 49 3.79 23.08 6.66
CA ILE A 49 2.86 23.18 7.80
C ILE A 49 3.50 22.67 9.10
N GLY A 50 4.52 21.81 9.00
CA GLY A 50 5.25 21.28 10.17
C GLY A 50 4.59 20.04 10.78
N VAL A 51 4.09 19.16 9.95
CA VAL A 51 3.72 17.77 10.21
C VAL A 51 4.39 16.92 9.13
N GLU A 52 4.76 15.67 9.44
CA GLU A 52 5.34 14.79 8.42
C GLU A 52 4.34 14.50 7.29
N ILE A 53 4.82 14.62 6.05
CA ILE A 53 4.02 14.33 4.86
C ILE A 53 4.51 13.05 4.19
N GLU A 54 3.58 12.12 3.95
CA GLU A 54 3.80 10.89 3.19
C GLU A 54 3.01 10.91 1.89
N VAL A 55 3.67 10.56 0.77
CA VAL A 55 3.06 10.52 -0.56
C VAL A 55 3.28 9.18 -1.25
N PHE A 56 2.30 8.74 -2.04
CA PHE A 56 2.46 7.57 -2.90
C PHE A 56 3.43 7.88 -4.04
N THR A 57 4.37 6.96 -4.30
CA THR A 57 5.42 7.16 -5.31
C THR A 57 5.53 6.03 -6.32
N TYR A 58 5.06 4.82 -5.97
CA TYR A 58 5.14 3.67 -6.86
C TYR A 58 4.05 2.64 -6.59
N GLY A 59 3.59 1.98 -7.67
CA GLY A 59 2.72 0.82 -7.63
C GLY A 59 1.27 1.11 -7.98
N ALA A 60 0.37 0.22 -7.57
CA ALA A 60 -1.03 0.29 -7.96
C ALA A 60 -1.71 1.55 -7.39
N ILE A 61 -2.36 2.31 -8.27
CA ILE A 61 -3.15 3.47 -7.91
C ILE A 61 -4.65 3.18 -8.05
N CYS A 62 -5.47 3.85 -7.24
CA CYS A 62 -6.92 3.79 -7.34
C CYS A 62 -7.41 4.84 -8.33
N ILE A 63 -8.50 4.53 -9.05
CA ILE A 63 -9.16 5.50 -9.90
C ILE A 63 -10.05 6.48 -9.13
N SER A 64 -10.64 5.98 -8.04
CA SER A 64 -11.48 6.80 -7.17
C SER A 64 -10.66 7.70 -6.30
N TYR A 65 -11.22 8.85 -5.96
CA TYR A 65 -10.71 9.65 -4.84
C TYR A 65 -10.46 8.76 -3.62
N SER A 66 -9.36 9.01 -2.93
CA SER A 66 -8.93 8.22 -1.78
C SER A 66 -10.03 8.20 -0.70
N GLY A 67 -10.41 7.01 -0.23
CA GLY A 67 -11.48 6.85 0.75
C GLY A 67 -12.92 6.97 0.22
N GLN A 68 -13.14 7.31 -1.05
CA GLN A 68 -14.45 7.66 -1.62
C GLN A 68 -15.00 6.62 -2.60
N CYS A 69 -14.59 5.33 -2.46
CA CYS A 69 -15.10 4.24 -3.30
C CYS A 69 -16.00 3.29 -2.53
N MET A 70 -17.28 3.28 -2.86
CA MET A 70 -18.30 2.36 -2.34
C MET A 70 -18.64 1.22 -3.32
N MET A 71 -17.97 1.16 -4.48
CA MET A 71 -18.29 0.21 -5.56
C MET A 71 -18.21 -1.24 -5.09
N SER A 72 -17.15 -1.60 -4.38
CA SER A 72 -17.00 -2.97 -3.85
C SER A 72 -18.08 -3.34 -2.83
N ALA A 73 -18.52 -2.40 -2.00
CA ALA A 73 -19.59 -2.62 -1.04
C ALA A 73 -20.93 -2.84 -1.77
N SER A 74 -21.20 -2.03 -2.80
CA SER A 74 -22.45 -2.07 -3.56
C SER A 74 -22.60 -3.33 -4.40
N VAL A 75 -21.51 -3.79 -5.03
CA VAL A 75 -21.53 -4.88 -6.03
C VAL A 75 -21.17 -6.24 -5.41
N LYS A 76 -20.28 -6.27 -4.42
CA LYS A 76 -19.69 -7.49 -3.85
C LYS A 76 -19.86 -7.64 -2.34
N ASN A 77 -20.57 -6.72 -1.70
CA ASN A 77 -20.71 -6.65 -0.24
C ASN A 77 -19.35 -6.70 0.50
N ARG A 78 -18.34 -5.96 -0.02
CA ARG A 78 -16.97 -5.91 0.51
C ARG A 78 -16.54 -4.48 0.72
N SER A 79 -16.14 -4.12 1.95
CA SER A 79 -15.70 -2.76 2.25
C SER A 79 -14.30 -2.48 1.69
N ALA A 80 -14.22 -1.74 0.58
CA ALA A 80 -12.96 -1.34 -0.04
C ALA A 80 -12.13 -0.43 0.88
N ASN A 81 -12.79 0.48 1.59
CA ASN A 81 -12.13 1.44 2.48
C ASN A 81 -11.57 0.78 3.76
N ARG A 82 -11.99 -0.45 4.06
CA ARG A 82 -11.46 -1.30 5.14
C ARG A 82 -10.56 -2.43 4.64
N GLY A 83 -9.94 -2.26 3.47
CA GLY A 83 -8.93 -3.19 2.92
C GLY A 83 -9.46 -4.38 2.12
N MET A 84 -10.78 -4.46 1.84
CA MET A 84 -11.40 -5.59 1.14
C MET A 84 -11.84 -5.23 -0.29
N CYS A 85 -11.07 -4.40 -1.00
CA CYS A 85 -11.38 -3.99 -2.36
C CYS A 85 -11.51 -5.20 -3.30
N ALA A 86 -12.62 -5.27 -4.04
CA ALA A 86 -12.89 -6.31 -5.05
C ALA A 86 -12.34 -5.96 -6.44
N GLN A 87 -11.68 -4.79 -6.60
CA GLN A 87 -11.10 -4.30 -7.84
C GLN A 87 -12.11 -4.22 -9.01
N CYS A 88 -13.35 -3.84 -8.75
CA CYS A 88 -14.39 -3.72 -9.78
C CYS A 88 -13.95 -2.80 -10.93
N CYS A 89 -13.19 -1.72 -10.64
CA CYS A 89 -12.63 -0.83 -11.68
C CYS A 89 -11.66 -1.53 -12.65
N ARG A 90 -11.22 -2.76 -12.37
CA ARG A 90 -10.33 -3.57 -13.24
C ARG A 90 -11.09 -4.55 -14.12
N LEU A 91 -12.41 -4.50 -14.15
CA LEU A 91 -13.26 -5.31 -15.04
C LEU A 91 -13.41 -4.66 -16.41
N LYS A 92 -13.92 -5.42 -17.38
CA LYS A 92 -14.32 -4.91 -18.69
C LYS A 92 -15.66 -4.21 -18.59
N TYR A 93 -15.80 -3.07 -19.24
CA TYR A 93 -17.03 -2.30 -19.35
C TYR A 93 -17.40 -2.09 -20.80
N THR A 94 -18.69 -2.03 -21.10
CA THR A 94 -19.26 -1.61 -22.37
C THR A 94 -20.22 -0.46 -22.13
N ARG A 95 -20.64 0.20 -23.17
CA ARG A 95 -21.78 1.11 -23.11
C ARG A 95 -23.07 0.31 -22.88
N VAL A 96 -24.11 0.97 -22.37
CA VAL A 96 -25.41 0.31 -22.09
C VAL A 96 -26.03 -0.28 -23.34
N ASP A 97 -25.78 0.30 -24.52
CA ASP A 97 -26.20 -0.24 -25.81
C ASP A 97 -25.41 -1.47 -26.28
N GLY A 98 -24.42 -1.91 -25.50
CA GLY A 98 -23.53 -3.04 -25.79
C GLY A 98 -22.34 -2.68 -26.69
N SER A 99 -22.20 -1.45 -27.14
CA SER A 99 -21.04 -1.01 -27.93
C SER A 99 -19.76 -0.92 -27.09
N HIS A 100 -18.62 -1.18 -27.72
CA HIS A 100 -17.31 -1.08 -27.10
C HIS A 100 -16.76 0.35 -27.13
N PHE A 101 -15.89 0.67 -26.18
CA PHE A 101 -15.13 1.92 -26.20
C PHE A 101 -14.00 1.85 -27.20
N LYS A 102 -13.72 2.95 -27.90
CA LYS A 102 -12.62 3.03 -28.89
C LYS A 102 -11.25 2.78 -28.25
N GLU A 103 -11.09 3.26 -27.02
CA GLU A 103 -9.84 3.20 -26.27
C GLU A 103 -9.59 1.82 -25.65
N GLY A 104 -10.60 0.97 -25.58
CA GLY A 104 -10.58 -0.37 -24.97
C GLY A 104 -11.56 -0.53 -23.82
N ASP A 105 -11.84 -1.77 -23.45
CA ASP A 105 -12.92 -2.12 -22.51
C ASP A 105 -12.57 -1.88 -21.03
N TYR A 106 -11.29 -1.66 -20.70
CA TYR A 106 -10.85 -1.46 -19.30
C TYR A 106 -10.79 0.02 -18.94
N ILE A 107 -11.85 0.77 -19.26
CA ILE A 107 -11.91 2.23 -19.15
C ILE A 107 -11.65 2.77 -17.74
N LEU A 108 -11.97 2.01 -16.68
CA LEU A 108 -11.76 2.40 -15.30
C LEU A 108 -10.44 1.89 -14.71
N SER A 109 -9.56 1.28 -15.52
CA SER A 109 -8.33 0.66 -15.04
C SER A 109 -7.13 1.60 -15.17
N PRO A 110 -6.63 2.24 -14.07
CA PRO A 110 -5.44 3.08 -14.16
C PRO A 110 -4.17 2.25 -14.34
N LYS A 111 -3.17 2.87 -14.95
CA LYS A 111 -1.76 2.42 -14.94
C LYS A 111 -1.22 2.44 -13.52
N ASP A 112 -0.03 1.87 -13.31
CA ASP A 112 0.68 2.01 -12.04
C ASP A 112 1.35 3.38 -11.95
N LEU A 113 1.39 3.92 -10.74
CA LEU A 113 2.18 5.10 -10.43
C LEU A 113 3.67 4.75 -10.49
N ASN A 114 4.46 5.60 -11.13
CA ASN A 114 5.91 5.53 -11.09
C ASN A 114 6.48 6.95 -11.26
N VAL A 115 6.88 7.56 -10.15
CA VAL A 115 7.41 8.93 -10.13
C VAL A 115 8.92 8.95 -9.86
N ILE A 116 9.63 7.87 -10.19
CA ILE A 116 11.06 7.76 -9.91
C ILE A 116 11.89 8.87 -10.57
N ASP A 117 11.56 9.29 -11.78
CA ASP A 117 12.23 10.42 -12.46
C ASP A 117 11.89 11.78 -11.85
N GLN A 118 10.77 11.87 -11.13
CA GLN A 118 10.29 13.08 -10.46
C GLN A 118 10.69 13.10 -8.97
N LEU A 119 11.43 12.09 -8.50
CA LEU A 119 11.85 11.99 -7.11
C LEU A 119 12.57 13.24 -6.59
N PRO A 120 13.49 13.89 -7.35
CA PRO A 120 14.11 15.14 -6.91
C PRO A 120 13.09 16.20 -6.47
N SER A 121 12.01 16.39 -7.22
CA SER A 121 10.96 17.37 -6.89
C SER A 121 10.26 17.07 -5.56
N LEU A 122 10.07 15.80 -5.21
CA LEU A 122 9.49 15.40 -3.94
C LEU A 122 10.46 15.59 -2.76
N LEU A 123 11.74 15.31 -2.98
CA LEU A 123 12.79 15.52 -1.97
C LEU A 123 13.00 17.02 -1.71
N ASP A 124 13.00 17.85 -2.77
CA ASP A 124 13.08 19.31 -2.67
C ASP A 124 11.85 19.91 -1.97
N ALA A 125 10.67 19.32 -2.16
CA ALA A 125 9.46 19.73 -1.45
C ALA A 125 9.53 19.45 0.07
N GLY A 126 10.41 18.55 0.51
CA GLY A 126 10.55 18.17 1.92
C GLY A 126 9.62 17.03 2.35
N VAL A 127 9.20 16.17 1.42
CA VAL A 127 8.40 14.98 1.72
C VAL A 127 9.16 14.07 2.68
N SER A 128 8.54 13.72 3.80
CA SER A 128 9.16 12.93 4.87
C SER A 128 9.16 11.42 4.58
N SER A 129 8.18 10.93 3.83
CA SER A 129 8.01 9.50 3.56
C SER A 129 7.48 9.23 2.15
N LEU A 130 8.08 8.24 1.49
CA LEU A 130 7.72 7.77 0.16
C LEU A 130 6.98 6.44 0.26
N LYS A 131 5.71 6.41 -0.15
CA LYS A 131 4.88 5.21 -0.06
C LYS A 131 4.90 4.38 -1.32
N ILE A 132 5.31 3.13 -1.20
CA ILE A 132 5.33 2.14 -2.28
C ILE A 132 4.18 1.15 -2.05
N GLU A 133 3.30 1.00 -3.04
CA GLU A 133 2.21 0.02 -2.98
C GLU A 133 2.69 -1.31 -3.58
N GLY A 134 2.54 -2.38 -2.80
CA GLY A 134 3.02 -3.70 -3.23
C GLY A 134 2.55 -4.86 -2.37
N ARG A 135 1.51 -4.66 -1.56
CA ARG A 135 1.01 -5.66 -0.57
C ARG A 135 0.82 -7.06 -1.14
N MET A 136 0.34 -7.20 -2.38
CA MET A 136 0.09 -8.48 -3.04
C MET A 136 1.18 -8.87 -4.04
N LYS A 137 2.33 -8.21 -3.96
CA LYS A 137 3.46 -8.49 -4.84
C LYS A 137 4.46 -9.44 -4.19
N ARG A 138 5.29 -10.08 -5.03
CA ARG A 138 6.37 -10.97 -4.58
C ARG A 138 7.51 -10.17 -3.93
N SER A 139 8.33 -10.84 -3.16
CA SER A 139 9.53 -10.27 -2.50
C SER A 139 10.48 -9.61 -3.49
N GLU A 140 10.65 -10.20 -4.67
CA GLU A 140 11.53 -9.68 -5.73
C GLU A 140 11.08 -8.31 -6.24
N TYR A 141 9.76 -8.10 -6.38
CA TYR A 141 9.20 -6.80 -6.72
C TYR A 141 9.52 -5.77 -5.63
N VAL A 142 9.28 -6.15 -4.36
CA VAL A 142 9.54 -5.26 -3.23
C VAL A 142 11.01 -4.90 -3.16
N TYR A 143 11.90 -5.90 -3.30
CA TYR A 143 13.34 -5.70 -3.31
C TYR A 143 13.77 -4.72 -4.41
N LEU A 144 13.41 -5.00 -5.67
CA LEU A 144 13.83 -4.19 -6.81
C LEU A 144 13.35 -2.74 -6.70
N VAL A 145 12.08 -2.54 -6.33
CA VAL A 145 11.50 -1.20 -6.20
C VAL A 145 12.17 -0.42 -5.07
N ILE A 146 12.29 -1.01 -3.87
CA ILE A 146 12.92 -0.34 -2.73
C ILE A 146 14.40 -0.03 -3.01
N LYS A 147 15.15 -0.99 -3.59
CA LYS A 147 16.53 -0.76 -4.01
C LYS A 147 16.63 0.42 -4.98
N THR A 148 15.73 0.49 -5.97
CA THR A 148 15.72 1.59 -6.94
C THR A 148 15.49 2.94 -6.29
N PHE A 149 14.50 3.06 -5.40
CA PHE A 149 14.23 4.32 -4.69
C PHE A 149 15.34 4.66 -3.70
N ARG A 150 15.93 3.68 -3.02
CA ARG A 150 17.04 3.92 -2.08
C ARG A 150 18.27 4.45 -2.82
N GLU A 151 18.67 3.80 -3.90
CA GLU A 151 19.78 4.25 -4.75
C GLU A 151 19.52 5.65 -5.32
N ALA A 152 18.30 5.93 -5.75
CA ALA A 152 17.91 7.24 -6.25
C ALA A 152 18.04 8.36 -5.19
N ILE A 153 17.59 8.09 -3.96
CA ILE A 153 17.73 9.02 -2.83
C ILE A 153 19.21 9.27 -2.53
N ASP A 154 20.03 8.21 -2.46
CA ASP A 154 21.45 8.34 -2.14
C ASP A 154 22.22 9.14 -3.21
N VAL A 155 21.95 8.87 -4.49
CA VAL A 155 22.52 9.63 -5.61
C VAL A 155 22.06 11.08 -5.59
N TYR A 156 20.77 11.34 -5.32
CA TYR A 156 20.26 12.70 -5.23
C TYR A 156 20.94 13.50 -4.11
N TYR A 157 21.08 12.93 -2.91
CA TYR A 157 21.73 13.65 -1.81
C TYR A 157 23.24 13.89 -2.06
N ALA A 158 23.91 12.97 -2.77
CA ALA A 158 25.30 13.14 -3.16
C ALA A 158 25.49 14.19 -4.26
N ASN A 159 24.61 14.23 -5.27
CA ASN A 159 24.80 14.99 -6.51
C ASN A 159 23.75 16.09 -6.76
N LYS A 160 22.69 16.16 -5.95
CA LYS A 160 21.52 17.04 -6.12
C LYS A 160 20.72 16.83 -7.40
N THR A 161 21.01 15.77 -8.15
CA THR A 161 20.27 15.36 -9.35
C THR A 161 20.16 13.85 -9.40
N TYR A 162 19.10 13.35 -10.03
CA TYR A 162 18.91 11.93 -10.31
C TYR A 162 18.07 11.76 -11.58
N HIS A 163 18.47 10.81 -12.41
CA HIS A 163 17.67 10.30 -13.53
C HIS A 163 17.77 8.78 -13.54
N VAL A 164 16.62 8.12 -13.65
CA VAL A 164 16.58 6.67 -13.72
C VAL A 164 17.18 6.19 -15.05
N SER A 165 18.04 5.17 -15.02
CA SER A 165 18.58 4.58 -16.24
C SER A 165 17.50 3.82 -17.01
N SER A 166 17.61 3.79 -18.35
CA SER A 166 16.71 2.99 -19.21
C SER A 166 16.72 1.50 -18.87
N GLU A 167 17.87 0.98 -18.42
CA GLU A 167 18.00 -0.40 -17.95
C GLU A 167 17.18 -0.64 -16.68
N ARG A 168 17.26 0.26 -15.70
CA ARG A 168 16.48 0.15 -14.46
C ARG A 168 14.98 0.28 -14.71
N LEU A 169 14.56 1.18 -15.60
CA LEU A 169 13.15 1.28 -16.00
C LEU A 169 12.67 -0.02 -16.64
N LYS A 170 13.48 -0.61 -17.52
CA LYS A 170 13.19 -1.90 -18.15
C LYS A 170 13.06 -3.01 -17.09
N GLN A 171 13.95 -3.10 -16.12
CA GLN A 171 13.85 -4.07 -15.02
C GLN A 171 12.56 -3.91 -14.22
N LEU A 172 12.13 -2.68 -13.93
CA LEU A 172 10.87 -2.39 -13.26
C LEU A 172 9.66 -2.84 -14.10
N GLU A 173 9.70 -2.64 -15.43
CA GLU A 173 8.67 -3.10 -16.36
C GLU A 173 8.64 -4.63 -16.48
N GLU A 174 9.78 -5.29 -16.52
CA GLU A 174 9.90 -6.77 -16.53
C GLU A 174 9.34 -7.37 -15.24
N MET A 175 9.53 -6.70 -14.11
CA MET A 175 9.00 -7.17 -12.82
C MET A 175 7.48 -7.08 -12.73
N PHE A 176 6.90 -5.93 -13.12
CA PHE A 176 5.44 -5.76 -13.22
C PHE A 176 5.09 -4.51 -14.02
N TYR A 177 4.33 -4.68 -15.11
CA TYR A 177 3.97 -3.59 -15.99
C TYR A 177 2.55 -3.70 -16.53
N ARG A 178 1.75 -2.66 -16.32
CA ARG A 178 0.46 -2.39 -16.98
C ARG A 178 0.38 -0.95 -17.50
N GLY A 179 1.53 -0.37 -17.79
CA GLY A 179 1.77 1.04 -18.04
C GLY A 179 2.16 1.77 -16.77
N PHE A 180 3.01 2.79 -16.92
CA PHE A 180 3.36 3.73 -15.87
C PHE A 180 2.80 5.11 -16.15
N SER A 181 2.51 5.86 -15.09
CA SER A 181 2.12 7.27 -15.11
C SER A 181 2.65 7.98 -13.88
N ASN A 182 2.75 9.32 -13.95
CA ASN A 182 3.04 10.16 -12.79
C ASN A 182 1.77 10.49 -11.97
N GLY A 183 0.62 9.96 -12.39
CA GLY A 183 -0.65 10.15 -11.71
C GLY A 183 -1.13 11.60 -11.74
N HIS A 184 -1.95 11.96 -10.76
CA HIS A 184 -2.36 13.34 -10.54
C HIS A 184 -1.24 14.22 -9.95
N LEU A 185 -0.23 13.57 -9.39
CA LEU A 185 0.87 14.21 -8.69
C LEU A 185 1.61 15.21 -9.57
N PHE A 186 1.83 14.85 -10.85
CA PHE A 186 2.50 15.67 -11.85
C PHE A 186 1.62 15.93 -13.07
N HIS A 187 0.30 16.03 -12.87
CA HIS A 187 -0.68 16.47 -13.86
C HIS A 187 -0.76 15.66 -15.15
N ASP A 188 -0.41 14.37 -15.11
CA ASP A 188 -0.66 13.50 -16.26
C ASP A 188 -2.14 13.60 -16.66
N ASP A 189 -2.44 13.65 -17.94
CA ASP A 189 -3.83 13.63 -18.43
C ASP A 189 -4.46 12.23 -18.31
N VAL A 190 -5.77 12.12 -18.53
CA VAL A 190 -6.50 10.87 -18.39
C VAL A 190 -5.98 9.78 -19.32
N THR A 191 -5.48 10.10 -20.51
CA THR A 191 -4.96 9.13 -21.47
C THR A 191 -3.61 8.58 -21.04
N GLN A 192 -2.81 9.40 -20.37
CA GLN A 192 -1.55 8.99 -19.76
C GLN A 192 -1.78 8.12 -18.54
N ARG A 193 -2.81 8.40 -17.72
CA ARG A 193 -3.10 7.66 -16.49
C ARG A 193 -3.82 6.33 -16.70
N MET A 194 -4.64 6.19 -17.75
CA MET A 194 -5.50 5.01 -17.92
C MET A 194 -4.84 3.92 -18.73
N SER A 195 -4.98 2.67 -18.27
CA SER A 195 -4.42 1.49 -18.95
C SER A 195 -5.25 1.04 -20.16
N GLN A 196 -6.56 1.18 -20.09
CA GLN A 196 -7.57 0.87 -21.12
C GLN A 196 -7.50 -0.53 -21.76
N TYR A 197 -6.29 -1.11 -21.85
CA TYR A 197 -6.01 -2.31 -22.60
C TYR A 197 -6.07 -3.59 -21.74
N ARG A 198 -5.35 -3.64 -20.61
CA ARG A 198 -5.31 -4.80 -19.68
C ARG A 198 -5.10 -4.35 -18.24
N PRO A 199 -5.77 -4.99 -17.26
CA PRO A 199 -5.67 -4.59 -15.86
C PRO A 199 -4.53 -5.27 -15.10
N ASN A 200 -3.89 -6.26 -15.71
CA ASN A 200 -2.84 -7.10 -15.13
C ASN A 200 -1.48 -6.82 -15.78
N HIS A 201 -0.46 -7.56 -15.34
CA HIS A 201 0.87 -7.51 -15.94
C HIS A 201 0.82 -7.81 -17.43
N GLN A 202 1.28 -6.87 -18.26
CA GLN A 202 1.26 -6.99 -19.71
C GLN A 202 2.54 -7.60 -20.27
N GLY A 203 3.63 -7.58 -19.49
CA GLY A 203 4.97 -7.89 -19.95
C GLY A 203 5.53 -6.82 -20.87
N ILE A 204 6.79 -6.95 -21.24
CA ILE A 204 7.48 -6.10 -22.21
C ILE A 204 7.52 -6.76 -23.58
N ALA A 205 7.48 -5.97 -24.66
CA ALA A 205 7.59 -6.48 -26.02
C ALA A 205 9.04 -6.91 -26.30
N ILE A 206 9.25 -8.18 -26.63
CA ILE A 206 10.57 -8.75 -26.92
C ILE A 206 10.71 -9.35 -28.31
N GLY A 207 9.67 -9.31 -29.13
CA GLY A 207 9.76 -9.84 -30.49
C GLY A 207 8.44 -9.82 -31.24
N LYS A 208 8.52 -10.19 -32.51
CA LYS A 208 7.38 -10.26 -33.43
C LYS A 208 7.26 -11.65 -34.04
N VAL A 209 6.05 -12.20 -34.00
CA VAL A 209 5.73 -13.52 -34.58
C VAL A 209 5.87 -13.47 -36.10
N LEU A 210 6.65 -14.40 -36.65
CA LEU A 210 6.84 -14.59 -38.08
C LEU A 210 5.97 -15.71 -38.62
N ALA A 211 5.87 -16.84 -37.90
CA ALA A 211 5.10 -18.01 -38.30
C ALA A 211 4.71 -18.88 -37.10
N TYR A 212 3.71 -19.72 -37.28
CA TYR A 212 3.36 -20.80 -36.35
C TYR A 212 3.24 -22.12 -37.12
N ARG A 213 3.92 -23.17 -36.68
CA ARG A 213 3.89 -24.51 -37.33
C ARG A 213 4.21 -25.60 -36.29
N ASN A 214 3.48 -26.70 -36.34
CA ASN A 214 3.77 -27.93 -35.57
C ASN A 214 4.00 -27.67 -34.06
N GLY A 215 3.16 -26.86 -33.43
CA GLY A 215 3.27 -26.55 -31.99
C GLY A 215 4.47 -25.66 -31.64
N ARG A 216 5.02 -24.91 -32.61
CA ARG A 216 6.12 -23.96 -32.40
C ARG A 216 5.81 -22.63 -33.03
N VAL A 217 6.17 -21.55 -32.36
CA VAL A 217 6.10 -20.18 -32.88
C VAL A 217 7.50 -19.73 -33.30
N GLN A 218 7.62 -19.16 -34.51
CA GLN A 218 8.82 -18.50 -34.96
C GLN A 218 8.73 -17.01 -34.62
N VAL A 219 9.76 -16.48 -34.00
CA VAL A 219 9.81 -15.09 -33.57
C VAL A 219 11.12 -14.45 -33.99
N LYS A 220 11.06 -13.22 -34.50
CA LYS A 220 12.21 -12.32 -34.59
C LYS A 220 12.28 -11.53 -33.28
N LEU A 221 13.35 -11.73 -32.54
CA LEU A 221 13.55 -11.08 -31.25
C LEU A 221 13.98 -9.62 -31.45
N SER A 222 13.51 -8.75 -30.54
CA SER A 222 13.98 -7.38 -30.38
C SER A 222 14.74 -7.19 -29.05
N ASP A 223 14.75 -8.22 -28.20
CA ASP A 223 15.41 -8.26 -26.91
C ASP A 223 15.91 -9.68 -26.59
N ASN A 224 16.69 -9.84 -25.53
CA ASN A 224 17.21 -11.12 -25.09
C ASN A 224 16.08 -12.04 -24.58
N LEU A 225 16.23 -13.33 -24.83
CA LEU A 225 15.35 -14.39 -24.37
C LEU A 225 16.17 -15.48 -23.71
N TYR A 226 15.82 -15.84 -22.48
CA TYR A 226 16.46 -16.90 -21.71
C TYR A 226 15.54 -18.11 -21.59
N GLN A 227 16.16 -19.27 -21.37
CA GLN A 227 15.40 -20.49 -21.09
C GLN A 227 14.55 -20.29 -19.80
N ASN A 228 13.33 -20.81 -19.85
CA ASN A 228 12.31 -20.69 -18.81
C ASN A 228 11.68 -19.29 -18.63
N ASP A 229 12.04 -18.30 -19.44
CA ASP A 229 11.30 -17.03 -19.45
C ASP A 229 9.81 -17.28 -19.66
N GLY A 230 8.98 -16.57 -18.88
CA GLY A 230 7.54 -16.55 -19.05
C GLY A 230 7.15 -15.61 -20.19
N LEU A 231 6.33 -16.09 -21.10
CA LEU A 231 6.00 -15.38 -22.33
C LEU A 231 4.49 -15.29 -22.53
N ARG A 232 4.06 -14.30 -23.31
CA ARG A 232 2.67 -14.10 -23.70
C ARG A 232 2.56 -13.53 -25.10
N ILE A 233 1.59 -14.03 -25.86
CA ILE A 233 1.14 -13.45 -27.10
C ILE A 233 -0.31 -13.04 -26.91
N ILE A 234 -0.63 -11.78 -27.17
CA ILE A 234 -1.98 -11.26 -26.99
C ILE A 234 -2.85 -11.71 -28.15
N ASN A 235 -3.92 -12.36 -27.82
CA ASN A 235 -4.90 -12.95 -28.72
C ASN A 235 -6.33 -12.67 -28.26
N GLU A 236 -7.30 -12.83 -29.15
CA GLU A 236 -8.74 -12.88 -28.87
C GLU A 236 -9.25 -14.29 -29.12
N PRO A 237 -10.13 -14.85 -28.26
CA PRO A 237 -10.71 -14.25 -27.03
C PRO A 237 -9.78 -14.31 -25.81
N HIS A 238 -8.69 -15.09 -25.83
CA HIS A 238 -7.75 -15.19 -24.72
C HIS A 238 -6.31 -15.17 -25.20
N ASP A 239 -5.41 -14.72 -24.32
CA ASP A 239 -3.98 -14.68 -24.61
C ASP A 239 -3.39 -16.08 -24.69
N THR A 240 -2.38 -16.25 -25.54
CA THR A 240 -1.54 -17.44 -25.55
C THR A 240 -0.40 -17.28 -24.56
N GLY A 241 -0.48 -17.96 -23.42
CA GLY A 241 0.62 -18.07 -22.43
C GLY A 241 1.57 -19.21 -22.81
N LEU A 242 2.87 -18.96 -22.71
CA LEU A 242 3.88 -20.00 -22.96
C LEU A 242 5.13 -19.72 -22.10
N SER A 243 6.00 -20.74 -21.98
CA SER A 243 7.32 -20.59 -21.36
C SER A 243 8.39 -20.98 -22.36
N ALA A 244 9.52 -20.30 -22.34
CA ALA A 244 10.66 -20.55 -23.22
C ALA A 244 11.45 -21.83 -22.83
N ILE A 245 10.75 -22.96 -22.65
CA ILE A 245 11.37 -24.22 -22.20
C ILE A 245 12.41 -24.72 -23.21
N LYS A 246 12.07 -24.64 -24.50
CA LYS A 246 12.96 -25.04 -25.62
C LYS A 246 13.03 -23.91 -26.63
N ILE A 247 14.22 -23.37 -26.78
CA ILE A 247 14.54 -22.33 -27.75
C ILE A 247 15.42 -22.96 -28.87
N TYR A 248 15.00 -22.87 -30.12
CA TYR A 248 15.78 -23.38 -31.25
C TYR A 248 16.24 -22.22 -32.13
N LYS A 249 17.54 -22.14 -32.36
CA LYS A 249 18.18 -21.19 -33.28
C LYS A 249 18.94 -22.00 -34.34
N ASN A 250 18.60 -21.81 -35.60
CA ASN A 250 19.16 -22.62 -36.71
C ASN A 250 19.06 -24.13 -36.44
N ASP A 251 17.87 -24.59 -35.99
CA ASP A 251 17.56 -25.97 -35.59
C ASP A 251 18.36 -26.54 -34.40
N LEU A 252 19.25 -25.76 -33.78
CA LEU A 252 20.00 -26.13 -32.60
C LEU A 252 19.28 -25.64 -31.34
N LEU A 253 19.20 -26.50 -30.30
CA LEU A 253 18.69 -26.14 -28.99
C LEU A 253 19.69 -25.22 -28.30
N VAL A 254 19.21 -24.07 -27.78
CA VAL A 254 20.02 -23.08 -27.09
C VAL A 254 19.34 -22.66 -25.77
N ASN A 255 20.12 -22.25 -24.81
CA ASN A 255 19.61 -21.79 -23.50
C ASN A 255 19.26 -20.28 -23.52
N HIS A 256 19.81 -19.54 -24.48
CA HIS A 256 19.48 -18.11 -24.64
C HIS A 256 19.60 -17.71 -26.11
N ALA A 257 18.91 -16.64 -26.49
CA ALA A 257 18.98 -15.98 -27.77
C ALA A 257 19.02 -14.45 -27.57
N LYS A 258 19.70 -13.75 -28.50
CA LYS A 258 19.90 -12.29 -28.38
C LYS A 258 18.92 -11.52 -29.26
N ALA A 259 18.82 -10.22 -29.01
CA ALA A 259 18.14 -9.31 -29.91
C ALA A 259 18.60 -9.51 -31.38
N ASN A 260 17.64 -9.43 -32.29
CA ASN A 260 17.76 -9.71 -33.75
C ASN A 260 17.85 -11.19 -34.15
N ASP A 261 17.95 -12.13 -33.22
CA ASP A 261 17.86 -13.55 -33.56
C ASP A 261 16.46 -13.94 -34.03
N ILE A 262 16.40 -14.94 -34.91
CA ILE A 262 15.16 -15.62 -35.30
C ILE A 262 15.18 -16.99 -34.62
N VAL A 263 14.20 -17.23 -33.78
CA VAL A 263 14.10 -18.46 -32.98
C VAL A 263 12.75 -19.13 -33.12
N TRP A 264 12.73 -20.46 -32.90
CA TRP A 264 11.51 -21.22 -32.69
C TRP A 264 11.34 -21.56 -31.22
N ILE A 265 10.14 -21.36 -30.70
CA ILE A 265 9.79 -21.64 -29.29
C ILE A 265 8.58 -22.58 -29.30
N THR A 266 8.59 -23.58 -28.43
CA THR A 266 7.40 -24.44 -28.22
C THR A 266 6.22 -23.59 -27.74
N CYS A 267 5.07 -23.73 -28.37
CA CYS A 267 3.91 -22.87 -28.13
C CYS A 267 2.61 -23.67 -28.23
N PRO A 268 1.64 -23.48 -27.30
CA PRO A 268 0.30 -24.05 -27.41
C PRO A 268 -0.40 -23.68 -28.72
N SER A 269 -1.34 -24.51 -29.13
CA SER A 269 -2.10 -24.32 -30.40
C SER A 269 -3.46 -23.61 -30.19
N ASP A 270 -3.85 -23.36 -28.99
CA ASP A 270 -5.13 -22.73 -28.65
C ASP A 270 -4.95 -21.57 -27.67
N PRO A 271 -5.19 -20.34 -28.12
CA PRO A 271 -5.31 -19.92 -29.52
C PRO A 271 -3.96 -19.91 -30.26
N ALA A 272 -3.94 -20.37 -31.50
CA ALA A 272 -2.71 -20.39 -32.30
C ALA A 272 -2.22 -18.97 -32.61
N PRO A 273 -0.92 -18.66 -32.40
CA PRO A 273 -0.36 -17.35 -32.72
C PRO A 273 -0.44 -17.04 -34.24
N LYS A 274 -0.70 -15.75 -34.55
CA LYS A 274 -0.77 -15.24 -35.91
C LYS A 274 0.46 -14.41 -36.25
N LYS A 275 0.89 -14.45 -37.54
CA LYS A 275 1.96 -13.61 -38.04
C LYS A 275 1.70 -12.12 -37.74
N GLY A 276 2.72 -11.45 -37.26
CA GLY A 276 2.66 -10.02 -36.93
C GLY A 276 2.34 -9.70 -35.50
N GLN A 277 1.85 -10.65 -34.70
CA GLN A 277 1.61 -10.45 -33.28
C GLN A 277 2.90 -10.22 -32.51
N ILE A 278 2.78 -9.55 -31.37
CA ILE A 278 3.91 -9.22 -30.50
C ILE A 278 4.07 -10.31 -29.44
N LEU A 279 5.28 -10.83 -29.34
CA LEU A 279 5.70 -11.65 -28.22
C LEU A 279 6.11 -10.74 -27.07
N ARG A 280 5.54 -10.99 -25.89
CA ARG A 280 5.84 -10.26 -24.66
C ARG A 280 6.48 -11.19 -23.64
N LYS A 281 7.46 -10.69 -22.90
CA LYS A 281 8.06 -11.36 -21.74
C LYS A 281 7.33 -10.91 -20.47
N THR A 282 6.78 -11.87 -19.74
CA THR A 282 6.05 -11.65 -18.48
C THR A 282 6.81 -12.13 -17.26
N THR A 283 7.90 -12.87 -17.46
CA THR A 283 8.83 -13.26 -16.40
C THR A 283 10.22 -13.32 -17.01
N ASP A 284 11.15 -12.56 -16.48
CA ASP A 284 12.56 -12.62 -16.82
C ASP A 284 13.30 -13.46 -15.77
N THR A 285 13.73 -14.67 -16.15
CA THR A 285 14.40 -15.58 -15.22
C THR A 285 15.78 -15.07 -14.83
N HIS A 286 16.50 -14.44 -15.75
CA HIS A 286 17.81 -13.88 -15.48
C HIS A 286 17.75 -12.70 -14.49
N LEU A 287 16.73 -11.84 -14.60
CA LEU A 287 16.49 -10.78 -13.62
C LEU A 287 16.15 -11.35 -12.25
N LEU A 288 15.30 -12.38 -12.18
CA LEU A 288 14.95 -13.02 -10.91
C LEU A 288 16.18 -13.67 -10.25
N ASP A 289 17.00 -14.39 -10.99
CA ASP A 289 18.24 -15.02 -10.48
C ASP A 289 19.20 -13.94 -9.95
N TRP A 290 19.34 -12.83 -10.66
CA TRP A 290 20.14 -11.70 -10.19
C TRP A 290 19.59 -11.11 -8.88
N ILE A 291 18.27 -10.91 -8.78
CA ILE A 291 17.65 -10.38 -7.55
C ILE A 291 17.88 -11.35 -6.39
N HIS A 292 17.67 -12.65 -6.58
CA HIS A 292 17.88 -13.65 -5.55
C HIS A 292 19.34 -13.65 -5.06
N ALA A 293 20.30 -13.61 -5.99
CA ALA A 293 21.73 -13.51 -5.62
C ALA A 293 22.01 -12.23 -4.80
N GLN A 294 21.43 -11.09 -5.18
CA GLN A 294 21.59 -9.84 -4.43
C GLN A 294 20.96 -9.90 -3.03
N MET A 295 19.80 -10.56 -2.89
CA MET A 295 19.14 -10.71 -1.59
C MET A 295 19.93 -11.62 -0.66
N GLU A 296 20.60 -12.64 -1.20
CA GLU A 296 21.46 -13.55 -0.45
C GLU A 296 22.81 -12.90 -0.08
N GLU A 297 23.40 -12.12 -0.99
CA GLU A 297 24.69 -11.45 -0.79
C GLU A 297 24.61 -10.31 0.24
N HIS A 298 23.47 -9.64 0.28
CA HIS A 298 23.27 -8.44 1.12
C HIS A 298 22.02 -8.58 2.02
N PRO A 299 21.99 -9.58 2.92
CA PRO A 299 20.89 -9.67 3.87
C PRO A 299 20.94 -8.47 4.82
N ARG A 300 19.78 -7.91 5.13
CA ARG A 300 19.68 -6.89 6.17
C ARG A 300 19.81 -7.56 7.54
N LEU A 301 21.01 -7.51 8.10
CA LEU A 301 21.29 -8.01 9.44
C LEU A 301 21.18 -6.89 10.47
N ILE A 302 20.80 -7.25 11.67
CA ILE A 302 20.68 -6.36 12.81
C ILE A 302 21.97 -6.45 13.61
N PRO A 303 22.72 -5.35 13.80
CA PRO A 303 23.99 -5.38 14.52
C PRO A 303 23.77 -5.67 16.01
N LEU A 304 24.51 -6.66 16.54
CA LEU A 304 24.50 -7.03 17.95
C LEU A 304 25.86 -6.85 18.58
N ARG A 305 25.89 -6.36 19.80
CA ARG A 305 27.01 -6.48 20.73
C ARG A 305 26.78 -7.64 21.67
N MET A 306 27.83 -8.39 21.95
CA MET A 306 27.75 -9.57 22.81
C MET A 306 28.79 -9.51 23.93
N LYS A 307 28.36 -9.78 25.16
CA LYS A 307 29.24 -9.95 26.32
C LYS A 307 29.13 -11.34 26.86
N TYR A 308 30.25 -11.91 27.34
CA TYR A 308 30.23 -13.23 27.99
C TYR A 308 31.03 -13.23 29.29
N ARG A 309 30.62 -14.12 30.22
CA ARG A 309 31.36 -14.45 31.45
C ARG A 309 31.53 -15.95 31.55
N ALA A 310 32.77 -16.37 31.74
CA ALA A 310 33.16 -17.78 31.78
C ALA A 310 34.13 -18.01 32.96
N LEU A 311 33.57 -18.02 34.17
CA LEU A 311 34.33 -18.08 35.43
C LEU A 311 34.08 -19.41 36.15
N THR A 312 35.12 -19.95 36.78
CA THR A 312 35.06 -21.20 37.57
C THR A 312 34.03 -21.10 38.70
N GLY A 313 33.18 -22.10 38.83
CA GLY A 313 32.12 -22.14 39.87
C GLY A 313 30.89 -21.31 39.57
N GLN A 314 30.80 -20.72 38.37
CA GLN A 314 29.63 -19.97 37.90
C GLN A 314 29.06 -20.59 36.61
N PRO A 315 27.78 -20.36 36.28
CA PRO A 315 27.25 -20.73 34.98
C PRO A 315 27.88 -19.88 33.87
N PHE A 316 28.02 -20.46 32.66
CA PHE A 316 28.40 -19.67 31.47
C PHE A 316 27.29 -18.69 31.15
N GLU A 317 27.66 -17.41 31.04
CA GLU A 317 26.72 -16.31 30.80
C GLU A 317 26.98 -15.63 29.47
N VAL A 318 25.91 -15.34 28.73
CA VAL A 318 25.92 -14.58 27.49
C VAL A 318 24.86 -13.46 27.58
N ILE A 319 25.30 -12.23 27.30
CA ILE A 319 24.44 -11.05 27.21
C ILE A 319 24.53 -10.52 25.79
N VAL A 320 23.39 -10.24 25.17
CA VAL A 320 23.26 -9.68 23.83
C VAL A 320 22.50 -8.36 23.87
N GLU A 321 22.92 -7.38 23.07
CA GLU A 321 22.34 -6.05 22.99
C GLU A 321 22.26 -5.61 21.53
N ASP A 322 21.09 -5.14 21.08
CA ASP A 322 20.90 -4.57 19.75
C ASP A 322 21.11 -3.04 19.73
N GLU A 323 21.07 -2.46 18.51
CA GLU A 323 21.22 -1.01 18.31
C GLU A 323 20.09 -0.16 18.92
N ASN A 324 18.93 -0.75 19.22
CA ASN A 324 17.78 -0.08 19.83
C ASN A 324 17.75 -0.21 21.36
N GLY A 325 18.78 -0.84 21.96
CA GLY A 325 18.89 -1.00 23.42
C GLY A 325 18.06 -2.15 23.98
N HIS A 326 17.58 -3.09 23.15
CA HIS A 326 17.02 -4.34 23.68
C HIS A 326 18.17 -5.21 24.17
N VAL A 327 18.04 -5.70 25.40
CA VAL A 327 19.04 -6.53 26.06
C VAL A 327 18.43 -7.87 26.46
N ALA A 328 19.13 -8.96 26.16
CA ALA A 328 18.78 -10.28 26.68
C ALA A 328 20.00 -10.97 27.29
N LYS A 329 19.72 -11.80 28.31
CA LYS A 329 20.72 -12.52 29.08
C LYS A 329 20.35 -13.99 29.17
N ALA A 330 21.27 -14.88 28.87
CA ALA A 330 21.12 -16.31 29.07
C ALA A 330 22.30 -16.88 29.88
N GLN A 331 22.01 -17.92 30.66
CA GLN A 331 22.99 -18.65 31.43
C GLN A 331 22.89 -20.15 31.14
N SER A 332 24.00 -20.85 31.21
CA SER A 332 24.01 -22.32 31.11
C SER A 332 23.39 -22.97 32.34
N ASP A 333 22.78 -24.13 32.17
CA ASP A 333 22.21 -24.91 33.28
C ASP A 333 23.29 -25.56 34.14
N SER A 334 24.53 -25.72 33.61
CA SER A 334 25.68 -26.30 34.29
C SER A 334 26.66 -25.23 34.76
N ILE A 335 27.30 -25.50 35.89
CA ILE A 335 28.39 -24.69 36.43
C ILE A 335 29.69 -25.02 35.72
N ILE A 336 30.50 -24.02 35.41
CA ILE A 336 31.79 -24.17 34.77
C ILE A 336 32.83 -24.76 35.76
N GLU A 337 33.53 -25.78 35.31
CA GLU A 337 34.62 -26.38 36.06
C GLU A 337 35.98 -25.84 35.60
N LYS A 338 36.96 -25.86 36.51
CA LYS A 338 38.36 -25.55 36.15
C LYS A 338 38.91 -26.64 35.21
N ALA A 339 39.66 -26.20 34.19
CA ALA A 339 40.26 -27.14 33.27
C ALA A 339 41.29 -28.08 33.96
N LYS A 340 41.13 -29.39 33.76
CA LYS A 340 42.06 -30.40 34.28
C LYS A 340 43.27 -30.64 33.35
N ASN A 341 43.08 -30.42 32.04
CA ASN A 341 44.10 -30.61 31.01
C ASN A 341 44.25 -29.33 30.17
N ALA A 342 43.50 -29.18 29.09
CA ALA A 342 43.54 -28.01 28.22
C ALA A 342 42.35 -27.06 28.48
N ALA A 343 42.62 -25.83 28.82
CA ALA A 343 41.58 -24.81 28.97
C ALA A 343 40.98 -24.38 27.59
N VAL A 344 39.72 -24.00 27.60
CA VAL A 344 39.12 -23.39 26.40
C VAL A 344 39.80 -22.05 26.13
N THR A 345 40.18 -21.80 24.88
CA THR A 345 40.77 -20.51 24.48
C THR A 345 39.68 -19.46 24.22
N GLN A 346 40.03 -18.20 24.46
CA GLN A 346 39.15 -17.07 24.19
C GLN A 346 38.69 -17.07 22.71
N ASP A 347 39.61 -17.36 21.77
CA ASP A 347 39.28 -17.46 20.33
C ASP A 347 38.21 -18.53 20.05
N LYS A 348 38.24 -19.64 20.79
CA LYS A 348 37.23 -20.71 20.62
C LYS A 348 35.86 -20.28 21.13
N ILE A 349 35.81 -19.51 22.23
CA ILE A 349 34.59 -18.92 22.75
C ILE A 349 34.04 -17.92 21.72
N VAL A 350 34.84 -16.95 21.27
CA VAL A 350 34.44 -15.96 20.28
C VAL A 350 33.94 -16.61 19.00
N ARG A 351 34.65 -17.57 18.42
CA ARG A 351 34.20 -18.32 17.23
C ARG A 351 32.87 -19.06 17.42
N SER A 352 32.62 -19.56 18.64
CA SER A 352 31.35 -20.22 18.94
C SER A 352 30.21 -19.20 19.05
N LEU A 353 30.48 -18.05 19.66
CA LEU A 353 29.49 -16.97 19.87
C LEU A 353 29.20 -16.16 18.61
N SER A 354 30.11 -16.06 17.66
CA SER A 354 29.92 -15.31 16.41
C SER A 354 28.88 -15.91 15.45
N LYS A 355 28.38 -17.10 15.73
CA LYS A 355 27.39 -17.77 14.86
C LYS A 355 25.98 -17.35 15.24
N THR A 356 25.22 -16.81 14.30
CA THR A 356 23.84 -16.33 14.53
C THR A 356 22.75 -17.33 14.08
N GLY A 357 23.13 -18.33 13.25
CA GLY A 357 22.20 -19.35 12.74
C GLY A 357 21.16 -18.74 11.79
N GLU A 358 19.87 -18.99 12.04
CA GLU A 358 18.75 -18.50 11.25
C GLU A 358 18.26 -17.10 11.68
N TYR A 359 18.84 -16.55 12.75
CA TYR A 359 18.45 -15.21 13.23
C TYR A 359 19.04 -14.12 12.35
N PRO A 360 18.31 -13.03 12.10
CA PRO A 360 18.73 -11.93 11.23
C PRO A 360 19.71 -10.97 11.94
N TYR A 361 20.73 -11.52 12.59
CA TYR A 361 21.68 -10.76 13.39
C TYR A 361 23.10 -10.85 12.85
N GLU A 362 23.84 -9.75 12.95
CA GLU A 362 25.28 -9.66 12.72
C GLU A 362 25.97 -9.29 14.02
N ILE A 363 26.91 -10.11 14.48
CA ILE A 363 27.69 -9.81 15.69
C ILE A 363 28.80 -8.85 15.32
N VAL A 364 28.68 -7.59 15.73
CA VAL A 364 29.66 -6.53 15.43
C VAL A 364 30.74 -6.41 16.49
N ASP A 365 30.49 -6.86 17.71
CA ASP A 365 31.44 -6.83 18.82
C ASP A 365 31.19 -7.99 19.80
N ILE A 366 32.26 -8.68 20.22
CA ILE A 366 32.24 -9.70 21.27
C ILE A 366 33.37 -9.47 22.23
N HIS A 367 33.07 -9.26 23.50
CA HIS A 367 34.07 -9.18 24.55
C HIS A 367 33.58 -9.88 25.83
N GLY A 368 34.51 -10.27 26.67
CA GLY A 368 34.16 -10.92 27.92
C GLY A 368 35.39 -11.41 28.68
N GLU A 369 35.14 -12.05 29.82
CA GLU A 369 36.14 -12.58 30.69
C GLU A 369 36.04 -14.12 30.77
N ALA A 370 37.18 -14.78 30.72
CA ALA A 370 37.30 -16.23 30.89
C ALA A 370 38.52 -16.54 31.75
N GLU A 371 38.35 -17.53 32.65
CA GLU A 371 39.45 -18.15 33.39
C GLU A 371 39.95 -19.40 32.66
N ASP A 372 40.90 -20.11 33.26
CA ASP A 372 41.37 -21.42 32.79
C ASP A 372 40.31 -22.52 33.06
N ILE A 373 39.31 -22.58 32.21
CA ILE A 373 38.10 -23.39 32.39
C ILE A 373 37.96 -24.50 31.36
N PHE A 374 37.17 -25.48 31.72
CA PHE A 374 36.62 -26.47 30.80
C PHE A 374 35.18 -26.04 30.40
N LEU A 375 34.96 -25.71 29.14
CA LEU A 375 33.68 -25.30 28.61
C LEU A 375 33.37 -26.02 27.29
N PRO A 376 32.45 -26.98 27.25
CA PRO A 376 32.03 -27.68 26.05
C PRO A 376 31.41 -26.76 25.00
N VAL A 377 31.67 -27.04 23.72
CA VAL A 377 31.09 -26.27 22.60
C VAL A 377 29.55 -26.35 22.59
N SER A 378 28.98 -27.49 23.03
CA SER A 378 27.53 -27.64 23.15
C SER A 378 26.92 -26.60 24.09
N ILE A 379 27.51 -26.39 25.27
CA ILE A 379 27.06 -25.41 26.26
C ILE A 379 27.15 -23.98 25.70
N MET A 380 28.27 -23.65 25.06
CA MET A 380 28.41 -22.34 24.40
C MET A 380 27.33 -22.11 23.36
N ASN A 381 27.06 -23.07 22.49
CA ASN A 381 26.08 -22.99 21.43
C ASN A 381 24.62 -22.91 21.95
N GLU A 382 24.33 -23.68 23.01
CA GLU A 382 23.00 -23.67 23.65
C GLU A 382 22.72 -22.33 24.33
N THR A 383 23.66 -21.85 25.15
CA THR A 383 23.51 -20.54 25.83
C THR A 383 23.40 -19.40 24.83
N ARG A 384 24.21 -19.41 23.77
CA ARG A 384 24.09 -18.42 22.67
C ARG A 384 22.70 -18.46 22.03
N ARG A 385 22.20 -19.62 21.60
CA ARG A 385 20.87 -19.76 20.98
C ARG A 385 19.77 -19.25 21.90
N ARG A 386 19.86 -19.57 23.19
CA ARG A 386 18.90 -19.07 24.19
C ARG A 386 18.97 -17.55 24.35
N ALA A 387 20.16 -16.96 24.32
CA ALA A 387 20.32 -15.50 24.38
C ALA A 387 19.72 -14.82 23.15
N LEU A 388 19.95 -15.33 21.94
CA LEU A 388 19.38 -14.80 20.70
C LEU A 388 17.86 -14.97 20.67
N GLN A 389 17.32 -16.09 21.12
CA GLN A 389 15.88 -16.30 21.25
C GLN A 389 15.23 -15.30 22.21
N LEU A 390 15.81 -15.13 23.40
CA LEU A 390 15.30 -14.15 24.38
C LEU A 390 15.37 -12.71 23.86
N LEU A 391 16.38 -12.38 23.05
CA LEU A 391 16.46 -11.07 22.41
C LEU A 391 15.34 -10.90 21.38
N ASP A 392 15.06 -11.92 20.57
CA ASP A 392 13.98 -11.89 19.58
C ASP A 392 12.62 -11.73 20.27
N GLU A 393 12.39 -12.42 21.38
CA GLU A 393 11.23 -12.25 22.24
C GLU A 393 11.14 -10.82 22.82
N ALA A 394 12.25 -10.26 23.31
CA ALA A 394 12.31 -8.91 23.86
C ALA A 394 12.02 -7.85 22.78
N ARG A 395 12.52 -8.03 21.55
CA ARG A 395 12.27 -7.16 20.40
C ARG A 395 10.82 -7.23 19.94
N SER A 396 10.18 -8.39 20.02
CA SER A 396 8.78 -8.58 19.65
C SER A 396 7.80 -8.15 20.74
N THR A 397 8.28 -7.96 21.98
CA THR A 397 7.45 -7.56 23.12
C THR A 397 7.33 -6.03 23.17
N TYR A 398 6.28 -5.50 22.53
CA TYR A 398 5.97 -4.08 22.62
C TYR A 398 5.24 -3.79 23.95
N ARG A 399 5.86 -3.02 24.83
CA ARG A 399 5.19 -2.52 26.05
C ARG A 399 4.36 -1.30 25.68
N ILE A 400 3.07 -1.52 25.49
CA ILE A 400 2.13 -0.44 25.30
C ILE A 400 1.90 0.24 26.65
N ASN A 401 2.30 1.49 26.79
CA ASN A 401 1.92 2.33 27.91
C ASN A 401 0.44 2.70 27.75
N ALA A 402 -0.45 1.81 28.16
CA ALA A 402 -1.88 2.11 28.18
C ALA A 402 -2.12 3.21 29.22
N GLY A 403 -2.57 4.37 28.77
CA GLY A 403 -3.07 5.40 29.68
C GLY A 403 -4.17 4.82 30.55
N LYS A 404 -4.11 5.09 31.85
CA LYS A 404 -5.06 4.56 32.83
C LYS A 404 -6.47 5.14 32.69
N GLN A 405 -6.64 6.20 31.91
CA GLN A 405 -7.95 6.82 31.72
C GLN A 405 -8.58 6.32 30.41
N PRO A 406 -9.83 5.85 30.46
CA PRO A 406 -10.58 5.54 29.26
C PRO A 406 -10.75 6.80 28.41
N TYR A 407 -10.68 6.64 27.10
CA TYR A 407 -11.00 7.71 26.17
C TYR A 407 -12.47 8.08 26.33
N HIS A 408 -12.72 9.29 26.82
CA HIS A 408 -14.05 9.84 27.01
C HIS A 408 -14.07 11.26 26.49
N LEU A 409 -15.01 11.54 25.60
CA LEU A 409 -15.28 12.90 25.10
C LEU A 409 -16.44 13.48 25.90
N GLU A 410 -16.38 14.78 26.19
CA GLU A 410 -17.52 15.49 26.72
C GLU A 410 -18.55 15.67 25.59
N LEU A 411 -19.70 15.05 25.74
CA LEU A 411 -20.81 15.12 24.79
C LEU A 411 -22.04 15.59 25.57
N CYS A 412 -22.77 16.52 24.96
CA CYS A 412 -24.11 16.89 25.37
C CYS A 412 -25.13 16.22 24.46
N GLU A 413 -26.22 15.72 25.02
CA GLU A 413 -27.35 15.27 24.23
C GLU A 413 -27.90 16.47 23.45
N ASN A 414 -27.90 16.36 22.11
CA ASN A 414 -28.45 17.38 21.26
C ASN A 414 -29.99 17.23 21.25
N THR A 415 -30.67 18.22 21.85
CA THR A 415 -32.13 18.27 21.93
C THR A 415 -32.80 18.97 20.76
N ASP A 416 -32.03 19.49 19.78
CA ASP A 416 -32.61 20.15 18.62
C ASP A 416 -33.52 19.21 17.85
N VAL A 417 -34.67 19.70 17.45
CA VAL A 417 -35.65 18.95 16.66
C VAL A 417 -35.23 18.99 15.20
N LEU A 418 -34.29 18.09 14.83
CA LEU A 418 -34.04 17.81 13.42
C LEU A 418 -35.12 16.90 12.88
N SER A 419 -35.56 17.16 11.66
CA SER A 419 -36.57 16.36 10.97
C SER A 419 -36.18 14.89 10.92
N ARG A 420 -37.17 13.99 11.00
CA ARG A 420 -36.96 12.54 10.90
C ARG A 420 -36.46 12.10 9.52
N ILE A 421 -36.74 12.91 8.50
CA ILE A 421 -36.37 12.65 7.11
C ILE A 421 -35.58 13.83 6.57
N ILE A 422 -34.39 13.54 6.07
CA ILE A 422 -33.51 14.49 5.39
C ILE A 422 -33.47 14.07 3.93
N TYR A 423 -33.60 15.03 3.01
CA TYR A 423 -33.39 14.75 1.60
C TYR A 423 -32.37 15.71 1.00
N GLU A 424 -31.62 15.19 0.07
CA GLU A 424 -30.64 15.91 -0.73
C GLU A 424 -31.20 16.05 -2.15
N SER A 425 -31.52 17.26 -2.58
CA SER A 425 -31.93 17.52 -3.97
C SER A 425 -31.78 18.98 -4.32
N SER A 426 -31.31 19.26 -5.51
CA SER A 426 -31.29 20.59 -6.14
C SER A 426 -32.59 20.91 -6.90
N SER A 427 -33.58 20.00 -6.99
CA SER A 427 -34.67 20.12 -7.99
C SER A 427 -36.07 19.71 -7.55
N VAL A 428 -36.34 19.39 -6.28
CA VAL A 428 -37.66 18.90 -5.83
C VAL A 428 -38.16 19.71 -4.64
N ASP A 429 -39.23 20.48 -4.84
CA ASP A 429 -39.99 21.13 -3.77
C ASP A 429 -40.93 20.12 -3.10
N PHE A 430 -40.61 19.73 -1.88
CA PHE A 430 -41.54 18.99 -1.03
C PHE A 430 -42.16 19.96 -0.02
N ASN A 431 -43.42 20.27 -0.16
CA ASN A 431 -44.21 21.08 0.78
C ASN A 431 -44.65 20.24 2.02
N ASN A 432 -43.73 19.56 2.65
CA ASN A 432 -44.04 18.76 3.85
C ASN A 432 -43.12 19.21 5.02
N SER A 433 -43.70 19.64 6.13
CA SER A 433 -43.02 20.13 7.32
C SER A 433 -42.15 19.07 8.02
N ASP A 434 -42.30 17.79 7.68
CA ASP A 434 -41.53 16.69 8.27
C ASP A 434 -40.25 16.34 7.49
N ILE A 435 -40.01 17.07 6.38
CA ILE A 435 -38.87 16.84 5.48
C ILE A 435 -37.97 18.08 5.51
N HIS A 436 -36.71 17.88 5.85
CA HIS A 436 -35.71 18.92 5.92
C HIS A 436 -34.74 18.84 4.74
N HIS A 437 -34.58 19.94 4.01
CA HIS A 437 -33.60 20.03 2.91
C HIS A 437 -32.25 20.47 3.44
N MET A 438 -31.20 19.72 3.10
CA MET A 438 -29.81 20.07 3.44
C MET A 438 -28.97 20.20 2.17
N HIS A 439 -28.11 21.21 2.16
CA HIS A 439 -27.14 21.36 1.09
C HIS A 439 -25.94 20.43 1.32
N HIS A 440 -25.62 19.61 0.35
CA HIS A 440 -24.47 18.70 0.42
C HIS A 440 -23.20 19.44 -0.03
N LEU A 441 -22.24 19.59 0.87
CA LEU A 441 -20.92 20.08 0.52
C LEU A 441 -20.17 18.99 -0.23
N ASP A 442 -19.75 19.29 -1.46
CA ASP A 442 -19.05 18.31 -2.29
C ASP A 442 -17.71 17.90 -1.64
N VAL A 443 -17.39 16.62 -1.74
CA VAL A 443 -16.12 16.02 -1.32
C VAL A 443 -14.92 16.66 -2.04
N ILE A 444 -15.15 17.21 -3.21
CA ILE A 444 -14.15 17.65 -4.18
C ILE A 444 -13.95 19.18 -4.18
N ASP A 445 -14.89 19.93 -3.66
CA ASP A 445 -14.86 21.39 -3.73
C ASP A 445 -13.81 21.96 -2.78
N GLU A 446 -12.67 22.38 -3.34
CA GLU A 446 -11.50 22.89 -2.60
C GLU A 446 -11.71 24.34 -2.13
N ASP A 447 -12.53 25.12 -2.83
CA ASP A 447 -12.69 26.57 -2.63
C ASP A 447 -14.01 26.99 -2.01
N ASN A 448 -14.81 26.09 -1.56
CA ASN A 448 -16.16 26.21 -0.99
C ASN A 448 -16.53 27.65 -0.52
N LYS A 449 -16.58 28.61 -1.47
CA LYS A 449 -16.93 30.00 -1.22
C LYS A 449 -18.39 30.15 -0.80
N GLU A 450 -19.22 29.14 -1.07
CA GLU A 450 -20.64 29.08 -0.74
C GLU A 450 -20.94 28.61 0.67
N LYS A 451 -19.95 28.09 1.42
CA LYS A 451 -20.14 27.53 2.79
C LYS A 451 -20.83 28.50 3.77
N ASN A 452 -20.69 29.77 3.58
CA ASN A 452 -21.23 30.78 4.49
C ASN A 452 -22.69 31.18 4.16
N THR A 453 -23.32 30.57 3.17
CA THR A 453 -24.67 30.94 2.72
C THR A 453 -25.77 30.00 3.20
N TYR A 454 -25.39 28.81 3.70
CA TYR A 454 -26.35 27.77 4.14
C TYR A 454 -26.28 27.53 5.64
N SER A 455 -27.45 27.52 6.30
CA SER A 455 -27.57 27.18 7.71
C SER A 455 -27.52 25.68 7.98
N ASP A 456 -27.93 24.86 7.00
CA ASP A 456 -28.10 23.42 7.13
C ASP A 456 -27.31 22.68 6.04
N VAL A 457 -26.25 21.94 6.44
CA VAL A 457 -25.35 21.31 5.48
C VAL A 457 -25.01 19.86 5.83
N LEU A 458 -24.84 19.04 4.79
CA LEU A 458 -24.21 17.73 4.88
C LEU A 458 -22.70 17.90 4.61
N ILE A 459 -21.87 17.69 5.63
CA ILE A 459 -20.42 17.82 5.53
C ILE A 459 -19.78 16.51 5.09
N SER A 460 -18.82 16.59 4.19
CA SER A 460 -18.17 15.44 3.56
C SER A 460 -16.71 15.24 3.95
N SER A 461 -16.11 16.22 4.61
CA SER A 461 -14.71 16.17 5.05
C SER A 461 -14.57 16.54 6.52
N VAL A 462 -13.57 15.93 7.18
CA VAL A 462 -13.25 16.26 8.58
C VAL A 462 -12.82 17.71 8.77
N CYS A 463 -12.24 18.35 7.77
CA CYS A 463 -11.84 19.76 7.82
C CYS A 463 -13.04 20.73 7.82
N ASP A 464 -14.24 20.24 7.52
CA ASP A 464 -15.47 21.04 7.58
C ASP A 464 -16.06 21.12 9.00
N LEU A 465 -15.62 20.25 9.92
CA LEU A 465 -16.10 20.19 11.31
C LEU A 465 -15.79 21.47 12.11
N ASN A 466 -14.70 22.18 11.80
CA ASN A 466 -14.31 23.42 12.49
C ASN A 466 -15.03 24.67 11.99
N ASN A 467 -15.93 24.55 11.01
CA ASN A 467 -16.73 25.67 10.55
C ASN A 467 -17.92 25.83 11.52
N THR A 468 -18.17 27.05 11.98
CA THR A 468 -19.32 27.41 12.83
C THR A 468 -20.62 27.35 12.01
N LEU A 469 -21.05 26.15 11.66
CA LEU A 469 -22.32 25.91 10.97
C LEU A 469 -23.36 25.53 12.03
N ASP A 470 -24.48 26.24 12.09
CA ASP A 470 -25.49 26.06 13.13
C ASP A 470 -26.12 24.65 13.12
N HIS A 471 -26.27 24.04 11.94
CA HIS A 471 -26.82 22.70 11.78
C HIS A 471 -26.04 21.91 10.72
N CYS A 472 -24.98 21.20 11.13
CA CYS A 472 -24.25 20.34 10.22
C CYS A 472 -24.46 18.86 10.57
N ILE A 473 -24.68 18.04 9.54
CA ILE A 473 -24.77 16.60 9.64
C ILE A 473 -23.61 15.96 8.86
N ALA A 474 -22.92 15.03 9.48
CA ALA A 474 -21.87 14.27 8.82
C ALA A 474 -22.48 13.36 7.74
N SER A 475 -22.08 13.52 6.49
CA SER A 475 -22.60 12.76 5.36
C SER A 475 -22.07 11.32 5.31
N PRO A 476 -22.67 10.42 4.52
CA PRO A 476 -22.20 9.04 4.37
C PRO A 476 -20.77 8.95 3.82
N THR A 477 -20.29 9.98 3.11
CA THR A 477 -18.96 10.04 2.51
C THR A 477 -17.84 10.20 3.54
N MET A 478 -18.15 10.64 4.76
CA MET A 478 -17.20 10.65 5.87
C MET A 478 -16.86 9.23 6.38
N ASN A 479 -17.58 8.22 5.94
CA ASN A 479 -17.32 6.81 6.27
C ASN A 479 -17.29 6.49 7.77
N LEU A 480 -18.14 7.12 8.56
CA LEU A 480 -18.23 6.89 10.00
C LEU A 480 -18.83 5.50 10.26
N ALA A 481 -18.04 4.61 10.83
CA ALA A 481 -18.35 3.18 10.92
C ALA A 481 -18.20 2.57 12.32
N ASN A 482 -18.05 3.38 13.37
CA ASN A 482 -17.95 2.90 14.74
C ASN A 482 -18.34 3.98 15.76
N SER A 483 -18.60 3.57 17.00
CA SER A 483 -19.06 4.46 18.08
C SER A 483 -18.06 5.57 18.46
N TYR A 484 -16.76 5.34 18.28
CA TYR A 484 -15.75 6.36 18.58
C TYR A 484 -15.73 7.47 17.52
N ALA A 485 -15.85 7.09 16.24
CA ALA A 485 -15.95 8.05 15.14
C ALA A 485 -17.22 8.91 15.26
N LEU A 486 -18.37 8.29 15.63
CA LEU A 486 -19.61 9.01 15.95
C LEU A 486 -19.38 10.04 17.07
N ALA A 487 -18.82 9.60 18.19
CA ALA A 487 -18.55 10.45 19.34
C ALA A 487 -17.62 11.62 18.97
N TYR A 488 -16.57 11.34 18.23
CA TYR A 488 -15.62 12.37 17.79
C TYR A 488 -16.30 13.46 16.95
N VAL A 489 -17.04 13.07 15.92
CA VAL A 489 -17.69 14.03 15.02
C VAL A 489 -18.75 14.85 15.75
N LEU A 490 -19.53 14.25 16.65
CA LEU A 490 -20.48 14.95 17.50
C LEU A 490 -19.78 15.92 18.47
N SER A 491 -18.61 15.55 19.03
CA SER A 491 -17.82 16.43 19.90
C SER A 491 -17.24 17.65 19.16
N GLN A 492 -17.11 17.55 17.83
CA GLN A 492 -16.67 18.66 16.98
C GLN A 492 -17.83 19.55 16.49
N GLY A 493 -19.04 19.33 17.01
CA GLY A 493 -20.20 20.21 16.77
C GLY A 493 -21.17 19.72 15.69
N ALA A 494 -21.01 18.51 15.13
CA ALA A 494 -22.03 17.97 14.25
C ALA A 494 -23.34 17.69 15.01
N SER A 495 -24.46 18.10 14.42
CA SER A 495 -25.81 17.90 14.99
C SER A 495 -26.32 16.48 14.79
N GLY A 496 -25.74 15.72 13.87
CA GLY A 496 -26.10 14.33 13.58
C GLY A 496 -25.15 13.66 12.60
N VAL A 497 -25.36 12.37 12.36
CA VAL A 497 -24.47 11.55 11.52
C VAL A 497 -25.30 10.65 10.61
N VAL A 498 -24.95 10.62 9.31
CA VAL A 498 -25.42 9.58 8.40
C VAL A 498 -24.39 8.45 8.38
N PHE A 499 -24.82 7.23 8.69
CA PHE A 499 -23.93 6.07 8.70
C PHE A 499 -23.31 5.80 7.33
N SER A 500 -22.06 5.29 7.36
CA SER A 500 -21.39 4.81 6.15
C SER A 500 -22.26 3.81 5.39
N SER A 501 -22.30 3.98 4.08
CA SER A 501 -22.99 3.04 3.18
C SER A 501 -22.34 1.64 3.14
N GLU A 502 -21.17 1.45 3.73
CA GLU A 502 -20.48 0.17 3.85
C GLU A 502 -20.93 -0.64 5.07
N MET A 503 -21.77 -0.07 5.95
CA MET A 503 -22.28 -0.76 7.15
C MET A 503 -23.58 -1.49 6.88
N ASP A 504 -23.69 -2.71 7.38
CA ASP A 504 -24.94 -3.45 7.49
C ASP A 504 -25.72 -3.08 8.76
N ASN A 505 -26.94 -3.63 8.91
CA ASN A 505 -27.80 -3.33 10.05
C ASN A 505 -27.22 -3.76 11.40
N GLU A 506 -26.50 -4.88 11.41
CA GLU A 506 -25.90 -5.41 12.65
C GLU A 506 -24.74 -4.52 13.10
N GLN A 507 -23.89 -4.08 12.19
CA GLN A 507 -22.80 -3.16 12.47
C GLN A 507 -23.31 -1.80 12.95
N ILE A 508 -24.40 -1.28 12.36
CA ILE A 508 -25.04 -0.04 12.81
C ILE A 508 -25.55 -0.20 14.24
N LYS A 509 -26.24 -1.29 14.52
CA LYS A 509 -26.76 -1.59 15.87
C LYS A 509 -25.60 -1.67 16.89
N GLN A 510 -24.54 -2.42 16.59
CA GLN A 510 -23.38 -2.55 17.46
C GLN A 510 -22.71 -1.18 17.75
N ALA A 511 -22.63 -0.31 16.74
CA ALA A 511 -22.07 1.03 16.92
C ALA A 511 -22.96 1.91 17.82
N LEU A 512 -24.29 1.82 17.69
CA LEU A 512 -25.26 2.55 18.52
C LEU A 512 -25.27 2.03 19.95
N ASP A 513 -25.31 0.72 20.15
CA ASP A 513 -25.30 0.08 21.47
C ASP A 513 -24.02 0.50 22.24
N ALA A 514 -22.84 0.37 21.58
CA ALA A 514 -21.57 0.76 22.18
C ALA A 514 -21.44 2.27 22.45
N PHE A 515 -22.10 3.12 21.67
CA PHE A 515 -22.18 4.55 21.94
C PHE A 515 -23.06 4.82 23.16
N THR A 516 -24.27 4.25 23.19
CA THR A 516 -25.26 4.42 24.26
C THR A 516 -24.72 3.92 25.60
N ASP A 517 -24.07 2.77 25.62
CA ASP A 517 -23.43 2.23 26.82
C ASP A 517 -22.36 3.16 27.39
N ARG A 518 -21.66 3.91 26.53
CA ARG A 518 -20.57 4.81 26.95
C ARG A 518 -21.05 6.18 27.38
N TYR A 519 -22.07 6.74 26.72
CA TYR A 519 -22.49 8.13 26.88
C TYR A 519 -23.87 8.29 27.50
N GLY A 520 -24.66 7.21 27.64
CA GLY A 520 -25.96 7.22 28.34
C GLY A 520 -27.13 7.76 27.51
N PHE A 521 -26.92 8.08 26.23
CA PHE A 521 -27.99 8.55 25.34
C PHE A 521 -27.80 7.98 23.91
N VAL A 522 -28.85 8.01 23.11
CA VAL A 522 -28.80 7.58 21.69
C VAL A 522 -28.46 8.79 20.83
N PRO A 523 -27.39 8.73 20.01
CA PRO A 523 -27.01 9.85 19.15
C PRO A 523 -28.01 10.03 18.00
N LYS A 524 -28.17 11.26 17.49
CA LYS A 524 -28.93 11.50 16.28
C LYS A 524 -28.22 10.93 15.08
N THR A 525 -28.80 9.90 14.50
CA THR A 525 -28.23 9.19 13.36
C THR A 525 -29.25 8.96 12.27
N TYR A 526 -28.75 8.91 11.04
CA TYR A 526 -29.53 8.73 9.84
C TYR A 526 -28.97 7.60 9.00
N ARG A 527 -29.81 7.08 8.12
CA ARG A 527 -29.43 6.08 7.13
C ARG A 527 -30.00 6.45 5.77
N LEU A 528 -29.22 6.26 4.73
CA LEU A 528 -29.70 6.37 3.36
C LEU A 528 -30.66 5.22 3.06
N VAL A 529 -31.95 5.51 2.82
CA VAL A 529 -33.00 4.50 2.59
C VAL A 529 -33.49 4.50 1.16
N TYR A 530 -33.39 5.61 0.43
CA TYR A 530 -33.86 5.76 -0.93
C TYR A 530 -33.03 6.81 -1.68
N GLY A 531 -32.75 6.55 -2.95
CA GLY A 531 -32.08 7.47 -3.86
C GLY A 531 -30.96 6.82 -4.67
N LYS A 532 -30.44 7.53 -5.65
CA LYS A 532 -29.23 7.14 -6.37
C LYS A 532 -28.03 7.37 -5.44
N ARG A 533 -27.29 6.33 -5.15
CA ARG A 533 -26.09 6.41 -4.33
C ARG A 533 -24.86 6.56 -5.23
N THR A 534 -24.05 7.58 -4.97
CA THR A 534 -22.72 7.67 -5.59
C THR A 534 -21.85 6.51 -5.12
N VAL A 535 -21.43 5.65 -6.03
CA VAL A 535 -20.62 4.48 -5.72
C VAL A 535 -19.13 4.76 -5.85
N MET A 536 -18.75 5.84 -6.53
CA MET A 536 -17.36 6.23 -6.72
C MET A 536 -17.27 7.69 -7.18
N TYR A 537 -16.35 8.45 -6.58
CA TYR A 537 -15.95 9.77 -7.06
C TYR A 537 -14.64 9.63 -7.86
N ILE A 538 -14.59 10.21 -9.05
CA ILE A 538 -13.46 10.15 -9.96
C ILE A 538 -13.06 11.57 -10.36
N LYS A 539 -11.77 11.90 -10.28
CA LYS A 539 -11.24 13.21 -10.70
C LYS A 539 -11.21 13.36 -12.23
N ASP A 540 -11.08 12.23 -12.94
CA ASP A 540 -10.96 12.22 -14.38
C ASP A 540 -12.31 12.32 -15.08
N ARG A 541 -12.41 13.18 -16.09
CA ARG A 541 -13.49 13.10 -17.06
C ARG A 541 -13.11 12.05 -18.10
N PHE A 542 -13.83 10.94 -18.08
CA PHE A 542 -13.68 9.92 -19.12
C PHE A 542 -14.37 10.42 -20.39
N VAL A 543 -13.59 10.63 -21.42
CA VAL A 543 -14.01 10.84 -22.80
C VAL A 543 -14.86 12.11 -23.07
N ASN A 544 -14.59 12.76 -24.19
CA ASN A 544 -15.38 13.86 -24.76
C ASN A 544 -16.79 13.43 -25.24
N GLU A 545 -17.32 12.32 -24.78
CA GLU A 545 -18.62 11.79 -25.13
C GLU A 545 -19.49 11.72 -23.87
N ASP A 546 -20.75 12.10 -23.97
CA ASP A 546 -21.75 11.95 -22.91
C ASP A 546 -21.96 10.46 -22.59
N ILE A 547 -21.18 9.93 -21.65
CA ILE A 547 -21.38 8.59 -21.12
C ILE A 547 -22.48 8.70 -20.06
N ASN A 548 -23.72 8.47 -20.45
CA ASN A 548 -24.86 8.50 -19.54
C ASN A 548 -24.88 7.27 -18.62
N ALA A 549 -24.33 6.14 -19.04
CA ALA A 549 -24.21 4.92 -18.25
C ALA A 549 -23.22 3.92 -18.86
N ILE A 550 -22.63 3.11 -18.02
CA ILE A 550 -21.77 1.97 -18.40
C ILE A 550 -22.30 0.68 -17.77
N ARG A 551 -22.04 -0.44 -18.42
CA ARG A 551 -22.43 -1.79 -17.97
C ARG A 551 -21.18 -2.66 -17.92
N ASP A 552 -21.04 -3.46 -16.87
CA ASP A 552 -20.01 -4.50 -16.89
C ASP A 552 -20.45 -5.71 -17.73
N LEU A 553 -19.47 -6.44 -18.28
CA LEU A 553 -19.74 -7.61 -19.13
C LEU A 553 -20.36 -8.80 -18.39
N ASN A 554 -20.45 -8.73 -17.06
CA ASN A 554 -21.03 -9.79 -16.22
C ASN A 554 -22.37 -9.39 -15.60
N ASP A 555 -22.97 -8.30 -16.03
CA ASP A 555 -24.23 -7.75 -15.52
C ASP A 555 -24.25 -7.52 -14.00
N LEU A 556 -23.10 -7.18 -13.41
CA LEU A 556 -22.94 -7.01 -11.98
C LEU A 556 -23.15 -5.55 -11.50
N ILE A 557 -23.20 -4.59 -12.43
CA ILE A 557 -23.38 -3.15 -12.19
C ILE A 557 -24.46 -2.59 -13.09
#